data_cd1ae2213405edc4b32db6f2041321de
#
_entry.id   cd1ae2213405edc4b32db6f2041321de
#
_cell.length_a   1.000
_cell.length_b   1.000
_cell.length_c   1.000
_cell.angle_alpha   90.00
_cell.angle_beta   90.00
_cell.angle_gamma   90.00
#
_symmetry.space_group_name_H-M   'P 1'
#
loop_
_entity.id
_entity.type
_entity.pdbx_description
1 polymer ?
#
loop_
_entity_poly.entity_id
_entity_poly.type
_entity_poly.pdbx_seq_one_letter_code
_entity_poly.pdbx_strand_id
1 'polypeptide(L)'
;MKRFGFLFAFILLTLSFSQAQENAGLSPLFNPQFKSELPEEVRESSGLFFHNGRLWTHNDSGGKPILYALGTATFEVVQRVTLANAKNKDWEDVCTDGESVFVGDFGNNSGSRKKLRIYTFPLSALPDEGDATLQVDTIVFRFADQTNFEKRKHEHDFDCEAIFATEDHLYLLSKGWETGTTRLYCLSKMPGSQVAEVVNSFDSQGLITGADYDRENSVLVVVGYVKSVWKPFLYLIFDFDEAGQHLANRRFEMPNHYGTQMEGICFFDAGKCYISAETSQKFTARVFEVDFRKWIEKNRKKSRK
;
A
#
# COMPACT_ATOMS: atom_id res chain seq x y z
N MET A 1 0.07 74.01 -23.43
CA MET A 1 -0.17 72.58 -23.69
C MET A 1 0.85 71.80 -22.89
N LYS A 2 0.44 71.32 -21.74
CA LYS A 2 1.28 70.50 -20.83
C LYS A 2 0.85 69.01 -21.00
N ARG A 3 1.78 68.15 -21.50
CA ARG A 3 1.55 66.67 -21.57
C ARG A 3 1.90 66.05 -20.24
N PHE A 4 0.93 65.45 -19.62
CA PHE A 4 1.11 64.58 -18.47
C PHE A 4 1.45 63.17 -18.98
N GLY A 5 2.64 62.68 -18.68
CA GLY A 5 3.01 61.26 -18.88
C GLY A 5 2.64 60.45 -17.66
N PHE A 6 1.75 59.45 -17.84
CA PHE A 6 1.47 58.45 -16.83
C PHE A 6 2.54 57.35 -16.86
N LEU A 7 3.28 57.24 -15.78
CA LEU A 7 4.25 56.17 -15.56
C LEU A 7 3.50 55.00 -14.93
N PHE A 8 3.28 53.90 -15.68
CA PHE A 8 2.78 52.65 -15.17
C PHE A 8 3.94 51.88 -14.55
N ALA A 9 3.99 51.81 -13.24
CA ALA A 9 4.90 50.93 -12.51
C ALA A 9 4.33 49.48 -12.53
N PHE A 10 4.96 48.63 -13.31
CA PHE A 10 4.73 47.16 -13.24
C PHE A 10 5.42 46.61 -11.99
N ILE A 11 4.65 46.29 -10.96
CA ILE A 11 5.14 45.52 -9.82
C ILE A 11 5.16 44.05 -10.24
N LEU A 12 6.35 43.53 -10.57
CA LEU A 12 6.58 42.11 -10.70
C LEU A 12 6.59 41.50 -9.30
N LEU A 13 5.49 40.83 -8.95
CA LEU A 13 5.47 39.89 -7.80
C LEU A 13 6.26 38.65 -8.23
N THR A 14 7.53 38.55 -7.87
CA THR A 14 8.27 37.30 -7.92
C THR A 14 7.80 36.42 -6.76
N LEU A 15 6.92 35.48 -7.04
CA LEU A 15 6.63 34.36 -6.16
C LEU A 15 7.90 33.51 -6.08
N SER A 16 8.64 33.69 -5.00
CA SER A 16 9.75 32.81 -4.65
C SER A 16 9.17 31.46 -4.22
N PHE A 17 9.08 30.52 -5.15
CA PHE A 17 8.96 29.11 -4.81
C PHE A 17 10.27 28.70 -4.15
N SER A 18 10.32 28.74 -2.83
CA SER A 18 11.36 28.06 -2.07
C SER A 18 11.09 26.55 -2.16
N GLN A 19 11.55 25.93 -3.24
CA GLN A 19 11.77 24.51 -3.23
C GLN A 19 12.89 24.26 -2.21
N ALA A 20 12.52 23.71 -1.06
CA ALA A 20 13.46 23.04 -0.20
C ALA A 20 13.97 21.80 -0.98
N GLN A 21 15.04 22.03 -1.74
CA GLN A 21 15.83 20.97 -2.36
C GLN A 21 16.57 20.29 -1.19
N GLU A 22 15.86 19.34 -0.52
CA GLU A 22 16.53 18.43 0.39
C GLU A 22 17.60 17.71 -0.41
N ASN A 23 18.84 17.81 0.09
CA ASN A 23 20.02 17.18 -0.44
C ASN A 23 19.72 15.84 -1.07
N ALA A 24 20.07 15.67 -2.34
CA ALA A 24 20.12 14.41 -3.05
C ALA A 24 21.23 13.52 -2.45
N GLY A 25 21.13 13.24 -1.15
CA GLY A 25 21.88 12.21 -0.44
C GLY A 25 21.33 10.86 -0.90
N LEU A 26 22.21 9.90 -1.10
CA LEU A 26 21.84 8.51 -1.37
C LEU A 26 20.75 8.06 -0.40
N SER A 27 19.68 7.47 -0.92
CA SER A 27 18.62 6.90 -0.09
C SER A 27 19.24 5.96 0.94
N PRO A 28 18.89 6.06 2.22
CA PRO A 28 19.48 5.19 3.23
C PRO A 28 19.19 3.73 2.89
N LEU A 29 20.19 2.89 3.05
CA LEU A 29 20.06 1.46 2.83
C LEU A 29 19.32 0.82 3.99
N PHE A 30 18.44 -0.10 3.69
CA PHE A 30 17.72 -0.91 4.65
C PHE A 30 17.89 -2.39 4.34
N ASN A 31 17.99 -3.22 5.36
CA ASN A 31 18.16 -4.65 5.18
C ASN A 31 17.14 -5.41 6.03
N PRO A 32 15.97 -5.75 5.47
CA PRO A 32 15.00 -6.60 6.12
C PRO A 32 15.61 -7.92 6.59
N GLN A 33 15.25 -8.35 7.78
CA GLN A 33 15.71 -9.62 8.33
C GLN A 33 14.85 -10.77 7.78
N PHE A 34 15.46 -11.70 7.07
CA PHE A 34 14.80 -12.93 6.65
C PHE A 34 14.29 -13.72 7.87
N LYS A 35 13.04 -14.17 7.82
CA LYS A 35 12.40 -14.97 8.89
C LYS A 35 12.20 -16.41 8.44
N SER A 36 11.51 -16.63 7.31
CA SER A 36 11.20 -17.96 6.80
C SER A 36 10.87 -17.90 5.31
N GLU A 37 11.00 -19.03 4.64
CA GLU A 37 10.26 -19.32 3.42
C GLU A 37 8.80 -19.57 3.79
N LEU A 38 7.89 -19.29 2.87
CA LEU A 38 6.46 -19.51 3.04
C LEU A 38 6.05 -20.84 2.39
N PRO A 39 5.02 -21.53 2.93
CA PRO A 39 4.49 -22.75 2.35
C PRO A 39 4.01 -22.55 0.91
N GLU A 40 4.10 -23.59 0.09
CA GLU A 40 3.63 -23.60 -1.31
C GLU A 40 2.18 -23.14 -1.45
N GLU A 41 1.35 -23.38 -0.44
CA GLU A 41 -0.05 -22.97 -0.41
C GLU A 41 -0.25 -21.44 -0.47
N VAL A 42 0.76 -20.66 -0.05
CA VAL A 42 0.78 -19.19 -0.07
C VAL A 42 1.95 -18.64 -0.88
N ARG A 43 2.32 -19.34 -1.95
CA ARG A 43 3.45 -18.98 -2.83
C ARG A 43 3.29 -17.63 -3.55
N GLU A 44 2.07 -17.16 -3.69
CA GLU A 44 1.70 -15.88 -4.28
C GLU A 44 1.21 -14.92 -3.18
N SER A 45 1.82 -15.00 -1.97
CA SER A 45 1.47 -14.13 -0.84
C SER A 45 1.59 -12.68 -1.23
N SER A 46 0.46 -11.99 -1.27
CA SER A 46 0.33 -10.58 -1.58
C SER A 46 0.08 -9.78 -0.29
N GLY A 47 -1.11 -9.23 -0.07
CA GLY A 47 -1.39 -8.40 1.11
C GLY A 47 -1.21 -9.08 2.47
N LEU A 48 -0.94 -8.28 3.50
CA LEU A 48 -0.70 -8.73 4.87
C LEU A 48 -1.53 -7.93 5.89
N PHE A 49 -2.01 -8.59 6.94
CA PHE A 49 -2.39 -7.94 8.19
C PHE A 49 -2.04 -8.82 9.39
N PHE A 50 -1.92 -8.22 10.57
CA PHE A 50 -1.59 -8.94 11.79
C PHE A 50 -2.76 -8.92 12.77
N HIS A 51 -3.16 -10.13 13.26
CA HIS A 51 -4.24 -10.26 14.24
C HIS A 51 -4.05 -11.50 15.12
N ASN A 52 -4.30 -11.36 16.42
CA ASN A 52 -4.25 -12.46 17.43
C ASN A 52 -2.96 -13.30 17.34
N GLY A 53 -1.78 -12.63 17.23
CA GLY A 53 -0.48 -13.29 17.17
C GLY A 53 -0.20 -14.07 15.90
N ARG A 54 -1.01 -13.88 14.85
CA ARG A 54 -0.89 -14.54 13.54
C ARG A 54 -0.69 -13.50 12.44
N LEU A 55 0.12 -13.86 11.46
CA LEU A 55 0.26 -13.12 10.22
C LEU A 55 -0.76 -13.66 9.22
N TRP A 56 -1.65 -12.81 8.75
CA TRP A 56 -2.67 -13.15 7.76
C TRP A 56 -2.25 -12.68 6.37
N THR A 57 -2.51 -13.53 5.38
CA THR A 57 -2.23 -13.24 3.97
C THR A 57 -3.26 -13.89 3.06
N HIS A 58 -3.17 -13.60 1.78
CA HIS A 58 -3.88 -14.26 0.68
C HIS A 58 -2.95 -14.44 -0.52
N ASN A 59 -3.33 -15.31 -1.45
CA ASN A 59 -2.66 -15.32 -2.74
C ASN A 59 -3.26 -14.25 -3.67
N ASP A 60 -2.44 -13.77 -4.59
CA ASP A 60 -2.81 -12.92 -5.70
C ASP A 60 -3.86 -13.60 -6.62
N SER A 61 -3.93 -13.22 -7.84
CA SER A 61 -5.03 -13.44 -8.79
C SER A 61 -5.37 -14.91 -9.09
N GLY A 62 -6.66 -15.16 -9.36
CA GLY A 62 -7.16 -16.44 -9.93
C GLY A 62 -7.27 -17.61 -8.96
N GLY A 63 -6.93 -17.41 -7.69
CA GLY A 63 -7.01 -18.42 -6.64
C GLY A 63 -8.40 -18.56 -6.01
N LYS A 64 -8.49 -19.36 -4.95
CA LYS A 64 -9.69 -19.42 -4.10
C LYS A 64 -9.76 -18.16 -3.23
N PRO A 65 -10.96 -17.68 -2.86
CA PRO A 65 -11.12 -16.54 -1.99
C PRO A 65 -10.85 -16.94 -0.53
N ILE A 66 -9.59 -17.16 -0.19
CA ILE A 66 -9.15 -17.66 1.12
C ILE A 66 -8.13 -16.70 1.73
N LEU A 67 -8.34 -16.37 2.99
CA LEU A 67 -7.35 -15.78 3.87
C LEU A 67 -6.64 -16.88 4.66
N TYR A 68 -5.34 -16.83 4.72
CA TYR A 68 -4.48 -17.79 5.40
C TYR A 68 -3.84 -17.14 6.62
N ALA A 69 -4.00 -17.76 7.80
CA ALA A 69 -3.26 -17.37 8.99
C ALA A 69 -1.96 -18.18 9.10
N LEU A 70 -0.87 -17.50 9.28
CA LEU A 70 0.46 -18.07 9.49
C LEU A 70 0.83 -17.95 10.96
N GLY A 71 1.29 -19.03 11.57
CA GLY A 71 1.82 -19.03 12.92
C GLY A 71 3.19 -18.34 12.97
N THR A 72 3.36 -17.29 13.77
CA THR A 72 4.59 -16.46 13.76
C THR A 72 5.88 -17.14 14.25
N ALA A 73 5.76 -18.33 14.85
CA ALA A 73 6.93 -19.12 15.23
C ALA A 73 7.57 -19.88 14.06
N THR A 74 6.75 -20.34 13.10
CA THR A 74 7.21 -21.19 11.97
C THR A 74 6.83 -20.64 10.61
N PHE A 75 5.86 -19.72 10.53
CA PHE A 75 5.21 -19.21 9.33
C PHE A 75 4.50 -20.30 8.50
N GLU A 76 4.14 -21.42 9.14
CA GLU A 76 3.27 -22.42 8.54
C GLU A 76 1.80 -21.98 8.58
N VAL A 77 0.99 -22.44 7.61
CA VAL A 77 -0.45 -22.18 7.58
C VAL A 77 -1.13 -22.93 8.71
N VAL A 78 -1.69 -22.20 9.67
CA VAL A 78 -2.39 -22.76 10.85
C VAL A 78 -3.90 -22.65 10.75
N GLN A 79 -4.43 -21.83 9.85
CA GLN A 79 -5.87 -21.59 9.68
C GLN A 79 -6.20 -21.09 8.29
N ARG A 80 -7.38 -21.42 7.78
CA ARG A 80 -7.92 -20.97 6.49
C ARG A 80 -9.32 -20.42 6.66
N VAL A 81 -9.56 -19.22 6.16
CA VAL A 81 -10.88 -18.59 6.20
C VAL A 81 -11.33 -18.31 4.78
N THR A 82 -12.39 -19.04 4.34
CA THR A 82 -12.98 -18.87 3.01
C THR A 82 -14.02 -17.75 3.04
N LEU A 83 -13.95 -16.81 2.11
CA LEU A 83 -14.94 -15.77 1.93
C LEU A 83 -16.00 -16.25 0.93
N ALA A 84 -17.15 -16.76 1.42
CA ALA A 84 -18.10 -17.59 0.68
C ALA A 84 -18.72 -16.92 -0.56
N ASN A 85 -19.01 -15.62 -0.47
CA ASN A 85 -19.62 -14.85 -1.56
C ASN A 85 -18.63 -13.92 -2.29
N ALA A 86 -17.32 -14.05 -1.97
CA ALA A 86 -16.24 -13.37 -2.67
C ALA A 86 -15.72 -14.19 -3.87
N LYS A 87 -14.97 -13.51 -4.73
CA LYS A 87 -14.18 -14.11 -5.80
C LYS A 87 -12.80 -13.51 -5.75
N ASN A 88 -11.76 -14.34 -5.80
CA ASN A 88 -10.43 -13.85 -6.07
C ASN A 88 -10.28 -13.73 -7.60
N LYS A 89 -10.50 -12.51 -8.10
CA LYS A 89 -10.25 -12.20 -9.51
C LYS A 89 -8.84 -11.63 -9.68
N ASP A 90 -8.48 -10.72 -8.79
CA ASP A 90 -7.21 -9.98 -8.81
C ASP A 90 -7.03 -9.34 -7.42
N TRP A 91 -6.81 -10.21 -6.39
CA TRP A 91 -6.60 -9.74 -5.03
C TRP A 91 -5.16 -9.26 -4.87
N GLU A 92 -5.01 -8.02 -4.44
CA GLU A 92 -3.69 -7.39 -4.37
C GLU A 92 -3.24 -7.16 -2.92
N ASP A 93 -4.11 -6.56 -2.09
CA ASP A 93 -3.71 -6.21 -0.73
C ASP A 93 -4.88 -6.36 0.26
N VAL A 94 -4.58 -6.42 1.55
CA VAL A 94 -5.53 -6.53 2.65
C VAL A 94 -5.09 -5.67 3.82
N CYS A 95 -6.02 -4.95 4.42
CA CYS A 95 -5.75 -4.18 5.64
C CYS A 95 -6.83 -4.36 6.69
N THR A 96 -6.58 -3.85 7.90
CA THR A 96 -7.54 -3.76 8.99
C THR A 96 -7.47 -2.38 9.65
N ASP A 97 -8.61 -1.89 10.14
CA ASP A 97 -8.67 -0.72 11.01
C ASP A 97 -8.75 -1.08 12.51
N GLY A 98 -8.64 -2.38 12.81
CA GLY A 98 -8.81 -2.93 14.17
C GLY A 98 -10.24 -3.37 14.49
N GLU A 99 -11.23 -3.01 13.66
CA GLU A 99 -12.64 -3.40 13.79
C GLU A 99 -13.11 -4.26 12.63
N SER A 100 -12.66 -3.97 11.43
CA SER A 100 -12.99 -4.64 10.18
C SER A 100 -11.75 -5.02 9.39
N VAL A 101 -11.90 -6.05 8.54
CA VAL A 101 -10.91 -6.44 7.53
C VAL A 101 -11.41 -6.00 6.16
N PHE A 102 -10.50 -5.52 5.32
CA PHE A 102 -10.77 -5.05 3.96
C PHE A 102 -9.83 -5.75 2.98
N VAL A 103 -10.40 -6.60 2.12
CA VAL A 103 -9.65 -7.40 1.13
C VAL A 103 -9.87 -6.80 -0.25
N GLY A 104 -8.83 -6.35 -0.89
CA GLY A 104 -8.87 -5.65 -2.16
C GLY A 104 -8.84 -6.56 -3.38
N ASP A 105 -9.98 -6.75 -4.07
CA ASP A 105 -10.10 -7.32 -5.42
C ASP A 105 -10.08 -6.20 -6.46
N PHE A 106 -8.93 -5.55 -6.59
CA PHE A 106 -8.84 -4.31 -7.35
C PHE A 106 -7.66 -4.25 -8.33
N GLY A 107 -6.87 -5.29 -8.48
CA GLY A 107 -5.87 -5.36 -9.53
C GLY A 107 -6.49 -5.09 -10.90
N ASN A 108 -5.80 -4.33 -11.72
CA ASN A 108 -6.30 -3.85 -13.00
C ASN A 108 -5.17 -3.70 -14.03
N ASN A 109 -4.25 -4.65 -14.04
CA ASN A 109 -3.07 -4.70 -14.89
C ASN A 109 -3.31 -4.33 -16.37
N SER A 110 -4.53 -4.56 -16.87
CA SER A 110 -4.93 -4.21 -18.25
C SER A 110 -5.61 -2.85 -18.38
N GLY A 111 -5.91 -2.14 -17.29
CA GLY A 111 -6.62 -0.87 -17.29
C GLY A 111 -8.11 -0.95 -17.69
N SER A 112 -8.67 -2.14 -17.81
CA SER A 112 -9.99 -2.33 -18.43
C SER A 112 -11.13 -2.62 -17.45
N ARG A 113 -10.85 -2.80 -16.16
CA ARG A 113 -11.86 -3.06 -15.13
C ARG A 113 -12.63 -1.78 -14.80
N LYS A 114 -13.94 -1.80 -15.07
CA LYS A 114 -14.88 -0.70 -14.76
C LYS A 114 -15.43 -0.75 -13.35
N LYS A 115 -15.31 -1.90 -12.68
CA LYS A 115 -15.80 -2.15 -11.33
C LYS A 115 -14.73 -2.94 -10.59
N LEU A 116 -14.17 -2.34 -9.59
CA LEU A 116 -13.22 -2.89 -8.62
C LEU A 116 -13.96 -3.18 -7.33
N ARG A 117 -13.42 -4.02 -6.46
CA ARG A 117 -14.11 -4.42 -5.23
C ARG A 117 -13.19 -4.42 -4.04
N ILE A 118 -13.78 -4.17 -2.88
CA ILE A 118 -13.18 -4.47 -1.59
C ILE A 118 -14.21 -5.31 -0.84
N TYR A 119 -13.81 -6.49 -0.40
CA TYR A 119 -14.62 -7.33 0.47
C TYR A 119 -14.32 -6.96 1.92
N THR A 120 -15.37 -6.85 2.75
CA THR A 120 -15.21 -6.45 4.14
C THR A 120 -16.07 -7.29 5.08
N PHE A 121 -15.55 -7.50 6.28
CA PHE A 121 -16.23 -8.21 7.36
C PHE A 121 -15.66 -7.76 8.71
N PRO A 122 -16.44 -7.89 9.82
CA PRO A 122 -15.93 -7.57 11.15
C PRO A 122 -14.71 -8.43 11.52
N LEU A 123 -13.65 -7.84 12.02
CA LEU A 123 -12.45 -8.55 12.47
C LEU A 123 -12.78 -9.62 13.53
N SER A 124 -13.78 -9.36 14.37
CA SER A 124 -14.31 -10.29 15.37
C SER A 124 -15.01 -11.52 14.79
N ALA A 125 -15.27 -11.56 13.47
CA ALA A 125 -15.82 -12.75 12.81
C ALA A 125 -14.74 -13.81 12.52
N LEU A 126 -13.47 -13.44 12.60
CA LEU A 126 -12.37 -14.41 12.50
C LEU A 126 -12.41 -15.34 13.72
N PRO A 127 -12.48 -16.67 13.56
CA PRO A 127 -12.43 -17.58 14.69
C PRO A 127 -11.03 -17.62 15.30
N ASP A 128 -10.95 -17.83 16.59
CA ASP A 128 -9.68 -17.96 17.30
C ASP A 128 -8.87 -19.16 16.80
N GLU A 129 -9.56 -20.26 16.43
CA GLU A 129 -8.93 -21.49 15.93
C GLU A 129 -9.80 -22.16 14.87
N GLY A 130 -9.16 -23.01 14.05
CA GLY A 130 -9.82 -23.82 13.03
C GLY A 130 -10.21 -23.06 11.77
N ASP A 131 -10.48 -23.80 10.71
CA ASP A 131 -10.91 -23.26 9.42
C ASP A 131 -12.38 -22.78 9.49
N ALA A 132 -12.70 -21.74 8.72
CA ALA A 132 -14.04 -21.16 8.68
C ALA A 132 -14.47 -20.72 7.29
N THR A 133 -15.76 -20.43 7.17
CA THR A 133 -16.35 -19.80 5.99
C THR A 133 -17.19 -18.60 6.44
N LEU A 134 -16.88 -17.43 5.91
CA LEU A 134 -17.53 -16.18 6.28
C LEU A 134 -18.30 -15.60 5.10
N GLN A 135 -19.45 -15.00 5.38
CA GLN A 135 -20.12 -14.08 4.45
C GLN A 135 -19.50 -12.69 4.60
N VAL A 136 -19.32 -12.00 3.48
CA VAL A 136 -18.67 -10.68 3.47
C VAL A 136 -19.56 -9.66 2.78
N ASP A 137 -19.45 -8.41 3.21
CA ASP A 137 -20.00 -7.26 2.50
C ASP A 137 -19.04 -6.81 1.39
N THR A 138 -19.54 -5.96 0.49
CA THR A 138 -18.76 -5.53 -0.67
C THR A 138 -18.90 -4.03 -0.90
N ILE A 139 -17.74 -3.36 -1.02
CA ILE A 139 -17.63 -2.02 -1.59
C ILE A 139 -17.29 -2.22 -3.07
N VAL A 140 -18.14 -1.71 -3.97
CA VAL A 140 -17.88 -1.72 -5.43
C VAL A 140 -17.47 -0.32 -5.83
N PHE A 141 -16.32 -0.14 -6.44
CA PHE A 141 -15.88 1.20 -6.80
C PHE A 141 -15.30 1.30 -8.21
N ARG A 142 -15.13 2.53 -8.67
CA ARG A 142 -14.37 2.95 -9.84
C ARG A 142 -13.51 4.14 -9.47
N PHE A 143 -12.43 4.37 -10.18
CA PHE A 143 -11.65 5.61 -10.05
C PHE A 143 -12.40 6.79 -10.68
N ALA A 144 -12.37 7.96 -10.05
CA ALA A 144 -13.03 9.17 -10.51
C ALA A 144 -12.45 9.66 -11.84
N ASP A 145 -11.14 9.55 -12.00
CA ASP A 145 -10.34 10.06 -13.11
C ASP A 145 -10.07 9.04 -14.23
N GLN A 146 -10.49 7.77 -14.09
CA GLN A 146 -10.34 6.78 -15.15
C GLN A 146 -11.47 6.92 -16.19
N THR A 147 -11.12 7.41 -17.37
CA THR A 147 -12.06 7.60 -18.49
C THR A 147 -11.84 6.62 -19.65
N ASN A 148 -10.63 6.08 -19.78
CA ASN A 148 -10.29 5.07 -20.79
C ASN A 148 -10.24 3.66 -20.16
N PHE A 149 -10.97 2.70 -20.77
CA PHE A 149 -11.05 1.30 -20.35
C PHE A 149 -10.62 0.33 -21.46
N GLU A 150 -9.91 0.81 -22.45
CA GLU A 150 -9.26 -0.06 -23.43
C GLU A 150 -8.16 -0.88 -22.77
N LYS A 151 -7.99 -2.12 -23.23
CA LYS A 151 -6.94 -3.00 -22.69
C LYS A 151 -5.56 -2.50 -23.13
N ARG A 152 -4.78 -1.99 -22.18
CA ARG A 152 -3.41 -1.52 -22.36
C ARG A 152 -2.56 -2.06 -21.23
N LYS A 153 -2.19 -3.33 -21.31
CA LYS A 153 -1.45 -4.00 -20.23
C LYS A 153 -0.14 -3.28 -19.92
N HIS A 154 -0.03 -2.77 -18.67
CA HIS A 154 1.13 -2.03 -18.16
C HIS A 154 1.45 -0.71 -18.92
N GLU A 155 0.46 -0.13 -19.60
CA GLU A 155 0.56 1.14 -20.32
C GLU A 155 -0.49 2.14 -19.82
N HIS A 156 -0.70 2.18 -18.51
CA HIS A 156 -1.62 3.07 -17.80
C HIS A 156 -1.26 3.13 -16.31
N ASP A 157 -1.88 4.04 -15.55
CA ASP A 157 -1.65 4.25 -14.11
C ASP A 157 -2.89 3.93 -13.24
N PHE A 158 -3.80 3.10 -13.74
CA PHE A 158 -5.04 2.73 -13.04
C PHE A 158 -5.04 1.28 -12.53
N ASP A 159 -3.87 0.73 -12.32
CA ASP A 159 -3.69 -0.48 -11.52
C ASP A 159 -3.67 -0.11 -10.04
N CYS A 160 -4.22 -0.96 -9.18
CA CYS A 160 -4.30 -0.69 -7.75
C CYS A 160 -3.73 -1.89 -7.01
N GLU A 161 -2.79 -1.64 -6.11
CA GLU A 161 -2.01 -2.72 -5.52
C GLU A 161 -1.86 -2.58 -4.00
N ALA A 162 -2.27 -1.45 -3.41
CA ALA A 162 -2.14 -1.26 -1.97
C ALA A 162 -3.36 -0.59 -1.36
N ILE A 163 -3.71 -1.00 -0.15
CA ILE A 163 -4.80 -0.44 0.65
C ILE A 163 -4.37 -0.28 2.10
N PHE A 164 -4.75 0.81 2.71
CA PHE A 164 -4.66 0.99 4.17
C PHE A 164 -5.89 1.71 4.71
N ALA A 165 -6.12 1.58 6.00
CA ALA A 165 -7.27 2.16 6.67
C ALA A 165 -6.84 3.18 7.73
N THR A 166 -7.51 4.34 7.75
CA THR A 166 -7.48 5.28 8.88
C THR A 166 -8.71 5.07 9.76
N GLU A 167 -8.99 5.99 10.67
CA GLU A 167 -10.19 5.93 11.50
C GLU A 167 -11.46 6.04 10.65
N ASP A 168 -11.49 6.95 9.69
CA ASP A 168 -12.69 7.31 8.94
C ASP A 168 -12.75 6.74 7.52
N HIS A 169 -11.60 6.48 6.88
CA HIS A 169 -11.52 6.20 5.46
C HIS A 169 -10.64 5.00 5.10
N LEU A 170 -10.86 4.49 3.90
CA LEU A 170 -9.92 3.62 3.18
C LEU A 170 -9.15 4.45 2.17
N TYR A 171 -7.86 4.20 2.09
CA TYR A 171 -6.97 4.78 1.11
C TYR A 171 -6.38 3.72 0.21
N LEU A 172 -6.33 4.02 -1.09
CA LEU A 172 -5.77 3.15 -2.10
C LEU A 172 -4.57 3.82 -2.77
N LEU A 173 -3.55 3.05 -3.05
CA LEU A 173 -2.39 3.51 -3.82
C LEU A 173 -2.34 2.80 -5.17
N SER A 174 -2.30 3.59 -6.26
CA SER A 174 -2.18 3.03 -7.58
C SER A 174 -0.74 2.62 -7.91
N LYS A 175 -0.61 1.61 -8.77
CA LYS A 175 0.64 1.18 -9.38
C LYS A 175 0.80 1.87 -10.73
N GLY A 176 1.55 2.95 -10.77
CA GLY A 176 1.72 3.79 -11.96
C GLY A 176 2.67 3.16 -12.98
N TRP A 177 2.16 2.26 -13.82
CA TRP A 177 2.94 1.52 -14.80
C TRP A 177 3.56 2.39 -15.89
N GLU A 178 2.83 3.42 -16.33
CA GLU A 178 3.23 4.31 -17.42
C GLU A 178 4.13 5.43 -16.92
N THR A 179 3.73 6.11 -15.85
CA THR A 179 4.42 7.33 -15.38
C THR A 179 5.36 7.12 -14.20
N GLY A 180 5.25 6.01 -13.46
CA GLY A 180 5.92 5.82 -12.17
C GLY A 180 5.32 6.67 -11.05
N THR A 181 4.19 7.33 -11.31
CA THR A 181 3.46 8.14 -10.32
C THR A 181 2.39 7.32 -9.64
N THR A 182 2.40 7.30 -8.33
CA THR A 182 1.35 6.71 -7.51
C THR A 182 0.30 7.76 -7.17
N ARG A 183 -0.98 7.43 -7.40
CA ARG A 183 -2.11 8.24 -6.92
C ARG A 183 -2.63 7.67 -5.61
N LEU A 184 -2.96 8.56 -4.70
CA LEU A 184 -3.67 8.26 -3.47
C LEU A 184 -5.15 8.54 -3.69
N TYR A 185 -5.98 7.52 -3.54
CA TYR A 185 -7.43 7.62 -3.61
C TYR A 185 -8.05 7.41 -2.24
N CYS A 186 -9.24 7.98 -2.02
CA CYS A 186 -10.01 7.86 -0.80
C CYS A 186 -11.38 7.23 -1.07
N LEU A 187 -11.83 6.37 -0.16
CA LEU A 187 -13.15 5.75 -0.12
C LEU A 187 -13.71 5.75 1.30
N SER A 188 -15.03 5.77 1.41
CA SER A 188 -15.69 5.41 2.66
C SER A 188 -15.58 3.90 2.93
N LYS A 189 -15.58 3.50 4.20
CA LYS A 189 -15.60 2.09 4.63
C LYS A 189 -16.96 1.41 4.45
N MET A 190 -17.99 2.17 4.12
CA MET A 190 -19.37 1.65 4.02
C MET A 190 -19.55 0.80 2.76
N PRO A 191 -20.17 -0.40 2.88
CA PRO A 191 -20.54 -1.22 1.72
C PRO A 191 -21.43 -0.49 0.73
N GLY A 192 -21.36 -0.87 -0.55
CA GLY A 192 -22.15 -0.27 -1.62
C GLY A 192 -21.32 0.22 -2.79
N SER A 193 -21.93 1.04 -3.66
CA SER A 193 -21.25 1.56 -4.86
C SER A 193 -20.67 2.95 -4.59
N GLN A 194 -19.39 3.13 -4.89
CA GLN A 194 -18.64 4.35 -4.60
C GLN A 194 -17.78 4.81 -5.78
N VAL A 195 -17.27 6.01 -5.68
CA VAL A 195 -16.25 6.59 -6.57
C VAL A 195 -15.03 6.89 -5.71
N ALA A 196 -13.88 6.34 -6.10
CA ALA A 196 -12.63 6.61 -5.44
C ALA A 196 -12.09 7.96 -5.94
N GLU A 197 -12.12 8.95 -5.07
CA GLU A 197 -11.66 10.31 -5.39
C GLU A 197 -10.15 10.42 -5.20
N VAL A 198 -9.48 11.14 -6.11
CA VAL A 198 -8.05 11.42 -6.00
C VAL A 198 -7.83 12.43 -4.88
N VAL A 199 -7.04 12.06 -3.89
CA VAL A 199 -6.61 12.96 -2.80
C VAL A 199 -5.31 13.67 -3.17
N ASN A 200 -4.31 12.88 -3.63
CA ASN A 200 -3.00 13.39 -4.01
C ASN A 200 -2.27 12.38 -4.91
N SER A 201 -1.06 12.74 -5.32
CA SER A 201 -0.15 11.86 -6.05
C SER A 201 1.30 12.21 -5.74
N PHE A 202 2.20 11.24 -5.91
CA PHE A 202 3.63 11.46 -5.78
C PHE A 202 4.43 10.56 -6.73
N ASP A 203 5.63 11.01 -7.10
CA ASP A 203 6.59 10.19 -7.83
C ASP A 203 7.18 9.15 -6.87
N SER A 204 6.69 7.91 -6.98
CA SER A 204 7.15 6.79 -6.15
C SER A 204 8.49 6.23 -6.60
N GLN A 205 9.00 6.66 -7.77
CA GLN A 205 10.23 6.14 -8.37
C GLN A 205 10.23 4.61 -8.49
N GLY A 206 9.05 4.05 -8.75
CA GLY A 206 8.82 2.62 -8.85
C GLY A 206 7.34 2.27 -8.73
N LEU A 207 7.07 1.00 -8.56
CA LEU A 207 5.74 0.42 -8.51
C LEU A 207 5.41 0.07 -7.05
N ILE A 208 4.36 0.67 -6.49
CA ILE A 208 3.85 0.36 -5.15
C ILE A 208 3.07 -0.95 -5.21
N THR A 209 3.21 -1.78 -4.18
CA THR A 209 2.60 -3.11 -4.09
C THR A 209 1.90 -3.39 -2.76
N GLY A 210 2.23 -2.67 -1.68
CA GLY A 210 1.58 -2.86 -0.40
C GLY A 210 1.76 -1.66 0.52
N ALA A 211 0.84 -1.51 1.48
CA ALA A 211 0.86 -0.44 2.46
C ALA A 211 0.20 -0.84 3.77
N ASP A 212 0.63 -0.22 4.88
CA ASP A 212 -0.07 -0.30 6.16
C ASP A 212 0.14 0.95 7.00
N TYR A 213 -0.80 1.26 7.88
CA TYR A 213 -0.84 2.48 8.66
C TYR A 213 -0.86 2.22 10.16
N ASP A 214 0.21 2.65 10.83
CA ASP A 214 0.28 2.70 12.29
C ASP A 214 -0.39 3.98 12.81
N ARG A 215 -1.63 3.84 13.29
CA ARG A 215 -2.44 4.94 13.81
C ARG A 215 -1.81 5.59 15.04
N GLU A 216 -1.22 4.81 15.95
CA GLU A 216 -0.66 5.34 17.20
C GLU A 216 0.54 6.25 16.95
N ASN A 217 1.32 5.94 15.92
CA ASN A 217 2.51 6.68 15.55
C ASN A 217 2.28 7.67 14.39
N SER A 218 1.09 7.63 13.75
CA SER A 218 0.79 8.37 12.51
C SER A 218 1.83 8.11 11.42
N VAL A 219 2.18 6.83 11.23
CA VAL A 219 3.19 6.40 10.26
C VAL A 219 2.54 5.49 9.22
N LEU A 220 2.59 5.91 7.97
CA LEU A 220 2.26 5.07 6.83
C LEU A 220 3.56 4.43 6.32
N VAL A 221 3.54 3.11 6.16
CA VAL A 221 4.60 2.35 5.52
C VAL A 221 4.12 1.87 4.15
N VAL A 222 4.98 1.97 3.15
CA VAL A 222 4.66 1.57 1.77
C VAL A 222 5.82 0.78 1.21
N VAL A 223 5.55 -0.36 0.58
CA VAL A 223 6.55 -1.19 -0.08
C VAL A 223 6.31 -1.22 -1.59
N GLY A 224 7.36 -1.51 -2.33
CA GLY A 224 7.30 -1.64 -3.78
C GLY A 224 8.64 -2.00 -4.40
N TYR A 225 8.71 -2.01 -5.73
CA TYR A 225 9.96 -2.31 -6.45
C TYR A 225 10.11 -1.49 -7.74
N VAL A 226 11.36 -1.34 -8.18
CA VAL A 226 11.66 -0.74 -9.49
C VAL A 226 11.52 -1.81 -10.58
N LYS A 227 10.59 -1.59 -11.52
CA LYS A 227 10.13 -2.55 -12.54
C LYS A 227 11.24 -3.29 -13.29
N SER A 228 12.26 -2.58 -13.75
CA SER A 228 13.24 -3.15 -14.70
C SER A 228 14.19 -4.18 -14.09
N VAL A 229 14.37 -4.15 -12.77
CA VAL A 229 15.42 -4.92 -12.07
C VAL A 229 14.96 -5.49 -10.73
N TRP A 230 13.66 -5.35 -10.43
CA TRP A 230 13.06 -5.81 -9.19
C TRP A 230 13.92 -5.42 -7.98
N LYS A 231 14.18 -4.10 -7.89
CA LYS A 231 14.87 -3.50 -6.76
C LYS A 231 13.83 -3.06 -5.76
N PRO A 232 13.64 -3.78 -4.65
CA PRO A 232 12.66 -3.41 -3.66
C PRO A 232 13.07 -2.14 -2.94
N PHE A 233 12.06 -1.35 -2.59
CA PHE A 233 12.19 -0.15 -1.79
C PHE A 233 11.05 -0.07 -0.78
N LEU A 234 11.21 0.85 0.17
CA LEU A 234 10.23 1.12 1.20
C LEU A 234 10.17 2.62 1.46
N TYR A 235 8.96 3.13 1.68
CA TYR A 235 8.74 4.47 2.22
C TYR A 235 8.27 4.41 3.67
N LEU A 236 8.81 5.29 4.52
CA LEU A 236 8.21 5.71 5.78
C LEU A 236 7.70 7.12 5.60
N ILE A 237 6.40 7.29 5.75
CA ILE A 237 5.69 8.55 5.65
C ILE A 237 5.20 8.90 7.04
N PHE A 238 5.84 9.89 7.65
CA PHE A 238 5.51 10.35 9.00
C PHE A 238 4.44 11.44 8.94
N ASP A 239 3.65 11.52 10.01
CA ASP A 239 2.62 12.53 10.18
C ASP A 239 1.68 12.55 8.97
N PHE A 240 1.30 11.33 8.49
CA PHE A 240 0.34 11.19 7.40
C PHE A 240 -0.95 11.92 7.77
N ASP A 241 -1.39 12.79 6.90
CA ASP A 241 -2.67 13.48 7.00
C ASP A 241 -3.64 13.01 5.89
N GLU A 242 -4.92 13.13 6.15
CA GLU A 242 -5.96 12.68 5.23
C GLU A 242 -5.99 13.48 3.91
N ALA A 243 -5.39 14.67 3.86
CA ALA A 243 -5.19 15.44 2.64
C ALA A 243 -3.97 14.94 1.83
N GLY A 244 -3.21 14.00 2.37
CA GLY A 244 -2.07 13.38 1.69
C GLY A 244 -0.94 14.36 1.35
N GLN A 245 -0.78 15.45 2.12
CA GLN A 245 0.16 16.53 1.75
C GLN A 245 1.64 16.13 1.82
N HIS A 246 1.99 15.07 2.54
CA HIS A 246 3.39 14.70 2.81
C HIS A 246 3.70 13.23 2.44
N LEU A 247 3.31 12.80 1.23
CA LEU A 247 3.38 11.39 0.82
C LEU A 247 4.79 10.83 0.56
N ALA A 248 5.80 11.64 0.32
CA ALA A 248 7.16 11.15 0.00
C ALA A 248 8.16 11.56 1.08
N ASN A 249 8.05 10.97 2.27
CA ASN A 249 8.81 11.48 3.41
C ASN A 249 10.20 10.86 3.54
N ARG A 250 10.34 9.53 3.46
CA ARG A 250 11.65 8.87 3.53
C ARG A 250 11.65 7.55 2.77
N ARG A 251 12.42 7.50 1.70
CA ARG A 251 12.67 6.29 0.91
C ARG A 251 13.90 5.53 1.43
N PHE A 252 13.82 4.21 1.41
CA PHE A 252 14.90 3.28 1.71
C PHE A 252 15.08 2.30 0.55
N GLU A 253 16.31 2.03 0.17
CA GLU A 253 16.68 0.99 -0.79
C GLU A 253 17.05 -0.30 -0.08
N MET A 254 16.72 -1.45 -0.67
CA MET A 254 16.99 -2.78 -0.12
C MET A 254 17.92 -3.60 -1.04
N PRO A 255 19.20 -3.22 -1.19
CA PRO A 255 20.07 -3.80 -2.22
C PRO A 255 20.35 -5.29 -2.05
N ASN A 256 20.31 -5.82 -0.82
CA ASN A 256 20.53 -7.24 -0.54
C ASN A 256 19.35 -8.13 -0.97
N HIS A 257 18.24 -7.53 -1.41
CA HIS A 257 17.01 -8.21 -1.80
C HIS A 257 16.66 -8.01 -3.27
N TYR A 258 17.62 -7.62 -4.11
CA TYR A 258 17.39 -7.45 -5.55
C TYR A 258 16.97 -8.76 -6.22
N GLY A 259 15.91 -8.67 -7.01
CA GLY A 259 15.27 -9.82 -7.64
C GLY A 259 14.15 -10.44 -6.79
N THR A 260 13.83 -9.82 -5.64
CA THR A 260 12.69 -10.21 -4.79
C THR A 260 11.52 -9.30 -5.10
N GLN A 261 10.37 -9.89 -5.35
CA GLN A 261 9.10 -9.20 -5.58
C GLN A 261 8.38 -9.09 -4.23
N MET A 262 8.59 -7.97 -3.54
CA MET A 262 7.91 -7.67 -2.28
C MET A 262 6.52 -7.14 -2.58
N GLU A 263 5.50 -7.74 -1.97
CA GLU A 263 4.10 -7.43 -2.25
C GLU A 263 3.35 -6.92 -1.03
N GLY A 264 3.40 -7.61 0.10
CA GLY A 264 2.66 -7.22 1.30
C GLY A 264 3.55 -6.65 2.40
N ILE A 265 2.98 -5.74 3.20
CA ILE A 265 3.60 -5.22 4.42
C ILE A 265 2.54 -4.95 5.48
N CYS A 266 2.80 -5.33 6.75
CA CYS A 266 1.93 -4.94 7.86
C CYS A 266 2.69 -4.72 9.15
N PHE A 267 2.22 -3.81 9.98
CA PHE A 267 2.66 -3.66 11.36
C PHE A 267 2.18 -4.85 12.21
N PHE A 268 3.06 -5.38 13.06
CA PHE A 268 2.71 -6.41 14.04
C PHE A 268 3.04 -5.99 15.48
N ASP A 269 3.83 -4.94 15.63
CA ASP A 269 4.22 -4.31 16.90
C ASP A 269 4.52 -2.84 16.62
N ALA A 270 4.61 -2.02 17.65
CA ALA A 270 4.93 -0.60 17.54
C ALA A 270 6.23 -0.36 16.75
N GLY A 271 6.09 0.06 15.50
CA GLY A 271 7.19 0.33 14.58
C GLY A 271 7.94 -0.89 14.06
N LYS A 272 7.35 -2.08 14.12
CA LYS A 272 7.87 -3.29 13.46
C LYS A 272 6.87 -3.83 12.47
N CYS A 273 7.35 -4.24 11.31
CA CYS A 273 6.52 -4.82 10.25
C CYS A 273 7.04 -6.18 9.80
N TYR A 274 6.11 -7.01 9.32
CA TYR A 274 6.42 -8.08 8.39
C TYR A 274 6.28 -7.59 6.96
N ILE A 275 7.11 -8.14 6.06
CA ILE A 275 7.02 -7.96 4.62
C ILE A 275 6.96 -9.35 4.00
N SER A 276 6.00 -9.62 3.10
CA SER A 276 6.00 -10.81 2.26
C SER A 276 6.59 -10.53 0.90
N ALA A 277 7.10 -11.57 0.30
CA ALA A 277 7.48 -11.60 -1.10
C ALA A 277 6.96 -12.88 -1.71
N GLU A 278 6.39 -12.77 -2.90
CA GLU A 278 5.93 -13.92 -3.66
C GLU A 278 7.07 -14.73 -4.28
N THR A 279 6.73 -15.91 -4.79
CA THR A 279 7.66 -16.76 -5.55
C THR A 279 8.09 -16.06 -6.82
N SER A 280 9.38 -15.96 -7.02
CA SER A 280 10.01 -15.41 -8.24
C SER A 280 10.86 -16.46 -8.95
N GLN A 281 11.46 -16.10 -10.07
CA GLN A 281 12.40 -17.01 -10.78
C GLN A 281 13.62 -17.41 -9.93
N LYS A 282 13.97 -16.62 -8.90
CA LYS A 282 15.19 -16.83 -8.10
C LYS A 282 14.88 -17.33 -6.69
N PHE A 283 13.68 -17.03 -6.19
CA PHE A 283 13.38 -17.23 -4.78
C PHE A 283 11.98 -17.81 -4.60
N THR A 284 11.81 -18.68 -3.63
CA THR A 284 10.52 -19.09 -3.08
C THR A 284 9.86 -17.92 -2.34
N ALA A 285 8.55 -17.98 -2.17
CA ALA A 285 7.83 -17.02 -1.34
C ALA A 285 8.41 -16.99 0.08
N ARG A 286 8.51 -15.82 0.67
CA ARG A 286 9.21 -15.62 1.94
C ARG A 286 8.69 -14.43 2.73
N VAL A 287 9.00 -14.42 4.01
CA VAL A 287 8.68 -13.33 4.93
C VAL A 287 9.94 -12.76 5.56
N PHE A 288 9.92 -11.44 5.73
CA PHE A 288 10.98 -10.65 6.36
C PHE A 288 10.40 -9.85 7.52
N GLU A 289 11.25 -9.48 8.47
CA GLU A 289 10.95 -8.54 9.54
C GLU A 289 11.75 -7.26 9.35
N VAL A 290 11.13 -6.13 9.64
CA VAL A 290 11.76 -4.80 9.65
C VAL A 290 11.45 -4.07 10.95
N ASP A 291 12.40 -3.28 11.45
CA ASP A 291 12.30 -2.51 12.69
C ASP A 291 12.56 -1.02 12.39
N PHE A 292 11.51 -0.21 12.50
CA PHE A 292 11.54 1.24 12.24
C PHE A 292 11.58 2.09 13.51
N ARG A 293 11.57 1.51 14.71
CA ARG A 293 11.45 2.22 15.99
C ARG A 293 12.44 3.38 16.12
N LYS A 294 13.71 3.18 15.74
CA LYS A 294 14.72 4.26 15.77
C LYS A 294 14.37 5.46 14.88
N TRP A 295 13.65 5.21 13.76
CA TRP A 295 13.25 6.26 12.82
C TRP A 295 12.04 7.01 13.33
N ILE A 296 11.09 6.31 13.92
CA ILE A 296 9.90 6.87 14.57
C ILE A 296 10.31 7.76 15.74
N GLU A 297 11.19 7.26 16.62
CA GLU A 297 11.73 8.06 17.73
C GLU A 297 12.46 9.32 17.27
N LYS A 298 13.23 9.21 16.19
CA LYS A 298 13.96 10.35 15.63
C LYS A 298 12.99 11.40 15.07
N ASN A 299 11.90 10.98 14.42
CA ASN A 299 10.87 11.91 13.93
C ASN A 299 10.17 12.62 15.09
N ARG A 300 9.71 11.88 16.10
CA ARG A 300 9.07 12.43 17.30
C ARG A 300 9.95 13.48 18.03
N LYS A 301 11.28 13.31 18.04
CA LYS A 301 12.22 14.28 18.62
C LYS A 301 12.35 15.56 17.77
N LYS A 302 12.14 15.47 16.46
CA LYS A 302 12.14 16.64 15.56
C LYS A 302 10.86 17.47 15.68
N SER A 303 9.70 16.82 15.77
CA SER A 303 8.40 17.48 15.89
C SER A 303 8.17 18.20 17.24
N ARG A 304 9.01 17.92 18.24
CA ARG A 304 8.99 18.57 19.58
C ARG A 304 9.92 19.78 19.72
N LYS A 305 10.70 20.10 18.69
CA LYS A 305 11.62 21.26 18.63
C LYS A 305 11.06 22.34 17.71
#